data_8f971f12a0a19b16e50d3ec26990ec87
#
_entry.id   8f971f12a0a19b16e50d3ec26990ec87
#
_cell.length_a   1.000
_cell.length_b   1.000
_cell.length_c   1.000
_cell.angle_alpha   90.00
_cell.angle_beta   90.00
_cell.angle_gamma   90.00
#
_symmetry.space_group_name_H-M   'P 1'
#
loop_
_entity.id
_entity.type
_entity.pdbx_description
1 polymer ?
#
loop_
_entity_poly.entity_id
_entity_poly.type
_entity_poly.pdbx_seq_one_letter_code
_entity_poly.pdbx_strand_id
1 'polypeptide(L)'
;MAITDVAEYAHLSDADLEALGVELDAIRRDIEGSRGEKDSAYIRRTIAFQRFLDIAARLVIAGTRGKVGWALGTTALTIAKSIENMELGHNIGHGQWDWMNDPEIHSSTWEWDMAGVSSQWRYSHNYRHHMFTNVIGVDDDLGFGVLRVTRDQKWQRSNLFQPLRNVLLALMFEWGIAAHGLHSEHERATTDAEKSAVTHALIRKMARQAGKDYVFLPALSLRRWRRTLTANVAANLLRNVWAYIVIACGHFADGAEKFTPAALEGETKPEWYLRQMLGTANFDVGPIMAFLSGNLCYQIEHHLFPDLPSNRYAEIAQRVRGVCANYDLPYTTGPLVRQYLLTFRTVSKLALPDRFLTATSDDAPETASENRFRNVDTPYVSRDGTGDRRRRGLVTAIRDRQIRRHSRKFVHAGTSAH
;
A
#
# COMPACT_ATOMS: atom_id res chain seq x y z
N MET A 1 3.21 -18.02 6.80
CA MET A 1 1.79 -18.38 6.89
C MET A 1 1.04 -17.21 7.46
N ALA A 2 -0.21 -17.06 7.03
CA ALA A 2 -1.09 -16.07 7.61
C ALA A 2 -1.39 -16.40 9.08
N ILE A 3 -1.48 -15.38 9.91
CA ILE A 3 -1.71 -15.47 11.35
C ILE A 3 -3.19 -15.76 11.59
N THR A 4 -3.47 -16.72 12.48
CA THR A 4 -4.84 -17.11 12.84
C THR A 4 -5.26 -16.52 14.17
N ASP A 5 -4.31 -16.38 15.11
CA ASP A 5 -4.48 -15.77 16.42
C ASP A 5 -3.38 -14.73 16.61
N VAL A 6 -3.77 -13.48 16.76
CA VAL A 6 -2.83 -12.35 16.81
C VAL A 6 -2.13 -12.28 18.18
N ALA A 7 -2.86 -12.58 19.23
CA ALA A 7 -2.35 -12.59 20.61
C ALA A 7 -1.33 -13.71 20.83
N GLU A 8 -1.69 -14.94 20.43
CA GLU A 8 -0.80 -16.09 20.52
C GLU A 8 0.46 -15.86 19.67
N TYR A 9 0.32 -15.32 18.46
CA TYR A 9 1.45 -14.99 17.59
C TYR A 9 2.42 -14.02 18.24
N ALA A 10 1.90 -12.96 18.89
CA ALA A 10 2.72 -11.94 19.54
C ALA A 10 3.24 -12.36 20.93
N HIS A 11 2.81 -13.51 21.46
CA HIS A 11 3.16 -13.99 22.81
C HIS A 11 2.77 -13.00 23.93
N LEU A 12 1.68 -12.28 23.75
CA LEU A 12 1.14 -11.34 24.72
C LEU A 12 0.04 -12.01 25.55
N SER A 13 0.04 -11.75 26.86
CA SER A 13 -1.09 -12.10 27.71
C SER A 13 -2.25 -11.13 27.53
N ASP A 14 -3.46 -11.51 27.98
CA ASP A 14 -4.62 -10.62 27.96
C ASP A 14 -4.36 -9.31 28.70
N ALA A 15 -3.60 -9.36 29.80
CA ALA A 15 -3.21 -8.15 30.56
C ALA A 15 -2.26 -7.25 29.76
N ASP A 16 -1.32 -7.84 29.01
CA ASP A 16 -0.43 -7.07 28.14
C ASP A 16 -1.20 -6.43 26.98
N LEU A 17 -2.15 -7.13 26.40
CA LEU A 17 -3.03 -6.60 25.34
C LEU A 17 -3.87 -5.43 25.84
N GLU A 18 -4.49 -5.56 27.01
CA GLU A 18 -5.26 -4.48 27.60
C GLU A 18 -4.39 -3.26 27.88
N ALA A 19 -3.21 -3.46 28.46
CA ALA A 19 -2.25 -2.38 28.73
C ALA A 19 -1.77 -1.71 27.44
N LEU A 20 -1.44 -2.48 26.39
CA LEU A 20 -1.11 -1.99 25.04
C LEU A 20 -2.24 -1.09 24.51
N GLY A 21 -3.48 -1.56 24.60
CA GLY A 21 -4.65 -0.81 24.14
C GLY A 21 -4.81 0.53 24.88
N VAL A 22 -4.61 0.54 26.20
CA VAL A 22 -4.66 1.75 27.03
C VAL A 22 -3.57 2.76 26.64
N GLU A 23 -2.33 2.28 26.38
CA GLU A 23 -1.21 3.15 25.94
C GLU A 23 -1.48 3.76 24.58
N LEU A 24 -1.98 2.98 23.60
CA LEU A 24 -2.33 3.47 22.27
C LEU A 24 -3.50 4.45 22.32
N ASP A 25 -4.53 4.16 23.12
CA ASP A 25 -5.65 5.10 23.34
C ASP A 25 -5.20 6.39 24.02
N ALA A 26 -4.18 6.35 24.90
CA ALA A 26 -3.61 7.56 25.48
C ALA A 26 -2.89 8.41 24.42
N ILE A 27 -2.12 7.78 23.52
CA ILE A 27 -1.51 8.48 22.39
C ILE A 27 -2.58 9.19 21.56
N ARG A 28 -3.65 8.47 21.20
CA ARG A 28 -4.77 9.02 20.42
C ARG A 28 -5.38 10.25 21.12
N ARG A 29 -5.78 10.10 22.38
CA ARG A 29 -6.41 11.20 23.16
C ARG A 29 -5.53 12.45 23.26
N ASP A 30 -4.23 12.27 23.44
CA ASP A 30 -3.28 13.40 23.56
C ASP A 30 -3.17 14.18 22.26
N ILE A 31 -3.11 13.46 21.12
CA ILE A 31 -3.07 14.11 19.79
C ILE A 31 -4.40 14.80 19.50
N GLU A 32 -5.53 14.16 19.77
CA GLU A 32 -6.87 14.75 19.60
C GLU A 32 -7.03 16.01 20.43
N GLY A 33 -6.59 15.98 21.69
CA GLY A 33 -6.67 17.13 22.61
C GLY A 33 -5.72 18.27 22.26
N SER A 34 -4.65 17.99 21.49
CA SER A 34 -3.66 19.00 21.06
C SER A 34 -3.84 19.49 19.63
N ARG A 35 -4.87 19.01 18.91
CA ARG A 35 -5.22 19.54 17.57
C ARG A 35 -5.59 21.02 17.67
N GLY A 36 -5.15 21.84 16.71
CA GLY A 36 -5.44 23.27 16.77
C GLY A 36 -5.00 24.06 15.53
N GLU A 37 -4.70 25.35 15.75
CA GLU A 37 -4.38 26.30 14.68
C GLU A 37 -3.18 25.89 13.84
N LYS A 38 -2.17 25.24 14.42
CA LYS A 38 -0.99 24.76 13.68
C LYS A 38 -1.39 23.70 12.63
N ASP A 39 -2.26 22.79 13.01
CA ASP A 39 -2.72 21.71 12.13
C ASP A 39 -3.65 22.29 11.04
N SER A 40 -4.58 23.16 11.40
CA SER A 40 -5.45 23.83 10.42
C SER A 40 -4.67 24.72 9.46
N ALA A 41 -3.65 25.43 9.93
CA ALA A 41 -2.77 26.23 9.08
C ALA A 41 -1.94 25.34 8.12
N TYR A 42 -1.51 24.16 8.58
CA TYR A 42 -0.78 23.22 7.74
C TYR A 42 -1.62 22.80 6.53
N ILE A 43 -2.83 22.30 6.72
CA ILE A 43 -3.64 21.82 5.60
C ILE A 43 -4.03 22.94 4.64
N ARG A 44 -4.41 24.13 5.16
CA ARG A 44 -4.76 25.27 4.32
C ARG A 44 -3.58 25.77 3.48
N ARG A 45 -2.36 25.79 4.06
CA ARG A 45 -1.13 26.14 3.33
C ARG A 45 -0.78 25.08 2.29
N THR A 46 -0.97 23.81 2.60
CA THR A 46 -0.75 22.70 1.66
C THR A 46 -1.69 22.79 0.46
N ILE A 47 -2.97 23.08 0.68
CA ILE A 47 -3.94 23.29 -0.40
C ILE A 47 -3.54 24.49 -1.27
N ALA A 48 -3.20 25.63 -0.64
CA ALA A 48 -2.79 26.82 -1.36
C ALA A 48 -1.51 26.60 -2.19
N PHE A 49 -0.52 25.92 -1.61
CA PHE A 49 0.73 25.56 -2.28
C PHE A 49 0.50 24.62 -3.45
N GLN A 50 -0.30 23.58 -3.27
CA GLN A 50 -0.63 22.61 -4.33
C GLN A 50 -1.33 23.31 -5.51
N ARG A 51 -2.34 24.13 -5.26
CA ARG A 51 -3.06 24.89 -6.29
C ARG A 51 -2.15 25.87 -7.04
N PHE A 52 -1.30 26.60 -6.31
CA PHE A 52 -0.30 27.48 -6.90
C PHE A 52 0.67 26.70 -7.80
N LEU A 53 1.20 25.57 -7.30
CA LEU A 53 2.17 24.76 -8.02
C LEU A 53 1.57 24.15 -9.31
N ASP A 54 0.31 23.67 -9.25
CA ASP A 54 -0.41 23.13 -10.42
C ASP A 54 -0.58 24.19 -11.50
N ILE A 55 -1.04 25.38 -11.14
CA ILE A 55 -1.22 26.50 -12.07
C ILE A 55 0.14 26.92 -12.65
N ALA A 56 1.15 27.15 -11.83
CA ALA A 56 2.48 27.57 -12.26
C ALA A 56 3.12 26.53 -13.21
N ALA A 57 3.01 25.24 -12.88
CA ALA A 57 3.49 24.15 -13.72
C ALA A 57 2.83 24.18 -15.12
N ARG A 58 1.51 24.34 -15.19
CA ARG A 58 0.77 24.42 -16.45
C ARG A 58 1.14 25.65 -17.27
N LEU A 59 1.34 26.80 -16.63
CA LEU A 59 1.80 28.01 -17.30
C LEU A 59 3.22 27.84 -17.87
N VAL A 60 4.13 27.18 -17.15
CA VAL A 60 5.49 26.87 -17.65
C VAL A 60 5.42 25.91 -18.82
N ILE A 61 4.61 24.85 -18.75
CA ILE A 61 4.43 23.89 -19.85
C ILE A 61 3.89 24.60 -21.11
N ALA A 62 2.85 25.38 -20.98
CA ALA A 62 2.20 26.08 -22.08
C ALA A 62 3.01 27.30 -22.57
N GLY A 63 3.71 28.00 -21.69
CA GLY A 63 4.39 29.24 -21.96
C GLY A 63 5.79 29.11 -22.59
N THR A 64 6.51 28.01 -22.31
CA THR A 64 7.91 27.82 -22.75
C THR A 64 8.01 26.99 -24.04
N ARG A 65 9.12 27.14 -24.79
CA ARG A 65 9.36 26.39 -26.04
C ARG A 65 10.40 25.29 -25.91
N GLY A 66 11.34 25.41 -24.98
CA GLY A 66 12.48 24.50 -24.83
C GLY A 66 12.16 23.23 -24.07
N LYS A 67 13.01 22.19 -24.21
CA LYS A 67 12.91 20.93 -23.46
C LYS A 67 13.03 21.14 -21.94
N VAL A 68 13.86 22.12 -21.53
CA VAL A 68 14.06 22.44 -20.10
C VAL A 68 12.75 22.92 -19.46
N GLY A 69 12.04 23.87 -20.10
CA GLY A 69 10.75 24.30 -19.57
C GLY A 69 9.68 23.20 -19.58
N TRP A 70 9.73 22.26 -20.54
CA TRP A 70 8.86 21.07 -20.49
C TRP A 70 9.21 20.18 -19.29
N ALA A 71 10.47 19.88 -19.08
CA ALA A 71 10.92 19.03 -17.97
C ALA A 71 10.58 19.66 -16.60
N LEU A 72 10.93 20.95 -16.41
CA LEU A 72 10.62 21.65 -15.15
C LEU A 72 9.12 21.73 -14.89
N GLY A 73 8.33 22.11 -15.89
CA GLY A 73 6.88 22.17 -15.76
C GLY A 73 6.25 20.80 -15.51
N THR A 74 6.71 19.75 -16.19
CA THR A 74 6.24 18.37 -15.97
C THR A 74 6.59 17.86 -14.56
N THR A 75 7.81 18.12 -14.09
CA THR A 75 8.23 17.76 -12.72
C THR A 75 7.38 18.51 -11.68
N ALA A 76 7.19 19.80 -11.84
CA ALA A 76 6.34 20.58 -10.94
C ALA A 76 4.88 20.08 -10.95
N LEU A 77 4.34 19.74 -12.13
CA LEU A 77 3.00 19.16 -12.26
C LEU A 77 2.92 17.77 -11.60
N THR A 78 3.94 16.93 -11.74
CA THR A 78 4.03 15.64 -11.05
C THR A 78 3.97 15.83 -9.54
N ILE A 79 4.74 16.77 -9.00
CA ILE A 79 4.75 17.10 -7.56
C ILE A 79 3.37 17.59 -7.12
N ALA A 80 2.75 18.53 -7.86
CA ALA A 80 1.42 19.05 -7.54
C ALA A 80 0.36 17.94 -7.51
N LYS A 81 0.39 17.02 -8.49
CA LYS A 81 -0.52 15.87 -8.55
C LYS A 81 -0.23 14.84 -7.47
N SER A 82 1.02 14.66 -7.06
CA SER A 82 1.37 13.77 -5.94
C SER A 82 0.87 14.33 -4.61
N ILE A 83 1.00 15.63 -4.38
CA ILE A 83 0.44 16.30 -3.19
C ILE A 83 -1.09 16.17 -3.18
N GLU A 84 -1.74 16.43 -4.32
CA GLU A 84 -3.20 16.30 -4.45
C GLU A 84 -3.66 14.87 -4.13
N ASN A 85 -2.95 13.86 -4.62
CA ASN A 85 -3.33 12.47 -4.41
C ASN A 85 -3.07 12.00 -2.97
N MET A 86 -1.83 12.21 -2.47
CA MET A 86 -1.35 11.57 -1.24
C MET A 86 -1.65 12.44 0.00
N GLU A 87 -1.24 13.70 -0.01
CA GLU A 87 -1.38 14.55 1.18
C GLU A 87 -2.78 15.18 1.32
N LEU A 88 -3.43 15.51 0.20
CA LEU A 88 -4.77 16.09 0.24
C LEU A 88 -5.85 15.02 0.10
N GLY A 89 -6.01 14.42 -1.08
CA GLY A 89 -7.14 13.56 -1.39
C GLY A 89 -7.24 12.36 -0.45
N HIS A 90 -6.13 11.66 -0.23
CA HIS A 90 -6.07 10.52 0.67
C HIS A 90 -6.37 10.92 2.13
N ASN A 91 -5.65 11.89 2.68
CA ASN A 91 -5.74 12.24 4.09
C ASN A 91 -7.04 12.98 4.43
N ILE A 92 -7.55 13.84 3.55
CA ILE A 92 -8.89 14.43 3.73
C ILE A 92 -9.97 13.34 3.61
N GLY A 93 -9.80 12.39 2.68
CA GLY A 93 -10.70 11.26 2.54
C GLY A 93 -10.81 10.38 3.79
N HIS A 94 -9.75 10.32 4.61
CA HIS A 94 -9.76 9.67 5.94
C HIS A 94 -10.44 10.48 7.05
N GLY A 95 -10.88 11.71 6.78
CA GLY A 95 -11.50 12.56 7.77
C GLY A 95 -10.52 13.23 8.74
N GLN A 96 -9.23 13.25 8.43
CA GLN A 96 -8.18 13.82 9.30
C GLN A 96 -8.42 15.28 9.68
N TRP A 97 -9.21 15.98 8.90
CA TRP A 97 -9.51 17.42 9.04
C TRP A 97 -10.98 17.71 9.35
N ASP A 98 -11.82 16.67 9.50
CA ASP A 98 -13.25 16.83 9.73
C ASP A 98 -13.56 17.55 11.06
N TRP A 99 -12.65 17.46 12.05
CA TRP A 99 -12.75 18.20 13.31
C TRP A 99 -12.80 19.72 13.17
N MET A 100 -12.33 20.25 12.00
CA MET A 100 -12.40 21.68 11.71
C MET A 100 -13.80 22.16 11.36
N ASN A 101 -14.72 21.26 11.06
CA ASN A 101 -16.09 21.55 10.57
C ASN A 101 -16.11 22.51 9.36
N ASP A 102 -15.08 22.45 8.51
CA ASP A 102 -14.96 23.25 7.31
C ASP A 102 -15.47 22.46 6.10
N PRO A 103 -16.60 22.83 5.48
CA PRO A 103 -17.16 22.08 4.36
C PRO A 103 -16.28 22.04 3.12
N GLU A 104 -15.29 22.93 3.00
CA GLU A 104 -14.32 22.90 1.90
C GLU A 104 -13.18 21.88 2.13
N ILE A 105 -13.00 21.41 3.37
CA ILE A 105 -11.91 20.50 3.76
C ILE A 105 -12.46 19.30 4.53
N HIS A 106 -13.67 18.84 4.20
CA HIS A 106 -14.34 17.75 4.90
C HIS A 106 -14.38 16.49 4.04
N SER A 107 -14.19 15.32 4.67
CA SER A 107 -14.14 14.03 3.97
C SER A 107 -15.40 13.73 3.14
N SER A 108 -16.57 14.20 3.57
CA SER A 108 -17.83 13.96 2.86
C SER A 108 -18.01 14.82 1.62
N THR A 109 -17.31 15.93 1.50
CA THR A 109 -17.47 16.93 0.42
C THR A 109 -16.29 17.04 -0.51
N TRP A 110 -15.08 16.65 -0.05
CA TRP A 110 -13.86 16.71 -0.84
C TRP A 110 -13.89 15.71 -2.00
N GLU A 111 -13.80 16.22 -3.20
CA GLU A 111 -13.67 15.38 -4.40
C GLU A 111 -12.28 15.59 -5.02
N TRP A 112 -11.47 14.55 -4.97
CA TRP A 112 -10.09 14.60 -5.43
C TRP A 112 -9.93 14.66 -6.95
N ASP A 113 -8.77 15.14 -7.40
CA ASP A 113 -8.43 15.24 -8.83
C ASP A 113 -7.86 13.92 -9.37
N MET A 114 -8.67 12.85 -9.29
CA MET A 114 -8.35 11.50 -9.75
C MET A 114 -9.52 10.87 -10.50
N ALA A 115 -9.26 9.71 -11.16
CA ALA A 115 -10.25 8.98 -11.95
C ALA A 115 -11.34 8.32 -11.08
N GLY A 116 -11.00 7.90 -9.86
CA GLY A 116 -11.95 7.29 -8.92
C GLY A 116 -12.87 8.31 -8.26
N VAL A 117 -14.07 7.87 -7.91
CA VAL A 117 -15.02 8.66 -7.12
C VAL A 117 -14.61 8.60 -5.64
N SER A 118 -14.42 9.75 -4.99
CA SER A 118 -13.93 9.81 -3.60
C SER A 118 -14.80 9.04 -2.61
N SER A 119 -16.12 9.06 -2.77
CA SER A 119 -17.03 8.31 -1.90
C SER A 119 -16.93 6.80 -2.06
N GLN A 120 -16.70 6.29 -3.28
CA GLN A 120 -16.47 4.86 -3.53
C GLN A 120 -15.16 4.41 -2.90
N TRP A 121 -14.10 5.21 -3.07
CA TRP A 121 -12.81 4.95 -2.46
C TRP A 121 -12.90 4.95 -0.92
N ARG A 122 -13.63 5.89 -0.30
CA ARG A 122 -13.80 5.89 1.16
C ARG A 122 -14.42 4.60 1.68
N TYR A 123 -15.37 4.02 0.97
CA TYR A 123 -15.94 2.74 1.40
C TYR A 123 -14.93 1.59 1.27
N SER A 124 -14.31 1.43 0.10
CA SER A 124 -13.36 0.34 -0.12
C SER A 124 -12.11 0.48 0.76
N HIS A 125 -11.61 1.70 0.96
CA HIS A 125 -10.36 1.94 1.67
C HIS A 125 -10.56 2.14 3.17
N ASN A 126 -11.39 3.12 3.61
CA ASN A 126 -11.53 3.40 5.05
C ASN A 126 -12.25 2.28 5.80
N TYR A 127 -13.20 1.58 5.15
CA TYR A 127 -13.92 0.49 5.80
C TYR A 127 -13.35 -0.88 5.44
N ARG A 128 -13.35 -1.27 4.15
CA ARG A 128 -12.93 -2.63 3.77
C ARG A 128 -11.44 -2.89 4.03
N HIS A 129 -10.58 -1.91 3.78
CA HIS A 129 -9.15 -2.08 3.98
C HIS A 129 -8.73 -1.78 5.43
N HIS A 130 -9.01 -0.58 5.98
CA HIS A 130 -8.52 -0.23 7.32
C HIS A 130 -9.11 -1.08 8.44
N MET A 131 -10.38 -1.47 8.35
CA MET A 131 -10.96 -2.38 9.36
C MET A 131 -10.40 -3.79 9.25
N PHE A 132 -10.07 -4.26 8.05
CA PHE A 132 -9.69 -5.65 7.80
C PHE A 132 -8.28 -5.79 7.22
N THR A 133 -7.40 -4.85 7.49
CA THR A 133 -6.04 -4.78 6.94
C THR A 133 -5.34 -6.13 6.90
N ASN A 134 -4.92 -6.53 5.69
CA ASN A 134 -4.19 -7.74 5.40
C ASN A 134 -4.89 -9.07 5.76
N VAL A 135 -6.20 -9.06 5.99
CA VAL A 135 -6.98 -10.30 6.19
C VAL A 135 -7.33 -10.91 4.83
N ILE A 136 -6.85 -12.12 4.58
CA ILE A 136 -6.99 -12.82 3.29
C ILE A 136 -8.47 -13.07 2.96
N GLY A 137 -8.90 -12.59 1.79
CA GLY A 137 -10.27 -12.75 1.29
C GLY A 137 -11.30 -11.80 1.93
N VAL A 138 -10.86 -10.88 2.79
CA VAL A 138 -11.70 -9.86 3.43
C VAL A 138 -11.21 -8.46 3.09
N ASP A 139 -9.89 -8.22 3.17
CA ASP A 139 -9.27 -6.97 2.77
C ASP A 139 -9.23 -6.87 1.24
N ASP A 140 -9.99 -5.94 0.68
CA ASP A 140 -10.07 -5.74 -0.76
C ASP A 140 -8.74 -5.21 -1.35
N ASP A 141 -7.97 -4.43 -0.58
CA ASP A 141 -6.70 -3.86 -1.05
C ASP A 141 -5.54 -4.87 -1.01
N LEU A 142 -5.73 -6.06 -0.45
CA LEU A 142 -4.70 -7.10 -0.40
C LEU A 142 -4.33 -7.60 -1.79
N GLY A 143 -3.21 -7.05 -2.32
CA GLY A 143 -2.77 -7.31 -3.70
C GLY A 143 -3.69 -6.70 -4.77
N PHE A 144 -4.59 -5.78 -4.39
CA PHE A 144 -5.55 -5.09 -5.26
C PHE A 144 -6.38 -6.03 -6.13
N GLY A 145 -6.66 -7.25 -5.63
CA GLY A 145 -7.38 -8.29 -6.37
C GLY A 145 -6.63 -8.88 -7.58
N VAL A 146 -5.44 -8.37 -7.93
CA VAL A 146 -4.67 -8.76 -9.13
C VAL A 146 -3.30 -9.34 -8.86
N LEU A 147 -2.76 -9.16 -7.66
CA LEU A 147 -1.46 -9.68 -7.24
C LEU A 147 -1.63 -10.71 -6.13
N ARG A 148 -0.89 -11.78 -6.21
CA ARG A 148 -0.71 -12.73 -5.12
C ARG A 148 0.43 -12.23 -4.24
N VAL A 149 0.15 -11.91 -2.98
CA VAL A 149 1.10 -11.29 -2.04
C VAL A 149 1.44 -12.17 -0.84
N THR A 150 0.80 -13.33 -0.74
CA THR A 150 1.12 -14.38 0.24
C THR A 150 0.92 -15.77 -0.36
N ARG A 151 1.61 -16.78 0.19
CA ARG A 151 1.44 -18.19 -0.18
C ARG A 151 0.09 -18.76 0.21
N ASP A 152 -0.54 -18.19 1.21
CA ASP A 152 -1.85 -18.61 1.67
C ASP A 152 -2.97 -18.28 0.66
N GLN A 153 -2.72 -17.36 -0.28
CA GLN A 153 -3.57 -17.18 -1.46
C GLN A 153 -3.31 -18.29 -2.49
N LYS A 154 -4.37 -18.97 -2.96
CA LYS A 154 -4.27 -20.06 -3.94
C LYS A 154 -3.57 -19.61 -5.23
N TRP A 155 -2.53 -20.34 -5.63
CA TRP A 155 -1.85 -20.07 -6.90
C TRP A 155 -2.72 -20.39 -8.11
N GLN A 156 -2.68 -19.52 -9.10
CA GLN A 156 -3.34 -19.67 -10.40
C GLN A 156 -2.34 -19.50 -11.53
N ARG A 157 -2.60 -20.10 -12.70
CA ARG A 157 -1.72 -19.98 -13.88
C ARG A 157 -1.49 -18.52 -14.31
N SER A 158 -2.48 -17.66 -14.13
CA SER A 158 -2.40 -16.24 -14.41
C SER A 158 -1.36 -15.52 -13.54
N ASN A 159 -0.98 -16.05 -12.37
CA ASN A 159 0.08 -15.48 -11.53
C ASN A 159 1.46 -15.50 -12.19
N LEU A 160 1.70 -16.35 -13.21
CA LEU A 160 2.94 -16.30 -13.97
C LEU A 160 3.20 -14.93 -14.63
N PHE A 161 2.14 -14.19 -14.93
CA PHE A 161 2.23 -12.84 -15.50
C PHE A 161 2.25 -11.74 -14.43
N GLN A 162 2.31 -12.09 -13.15
CA GLN A 162 2.25 -11.15 -12.05
C GLN A 162 3.35 -10.07 -12.07
N PRO A 163 4.62 -10.36 -12.42
CA PRO A 163 5.62 -9.30 -12.53
C PRO A 163 5.25 -8.24 -13.56
N LEU A 164 4.67 -8.63 -14.70
CA LEU A 164 4.17 -7.70 -15.72
C LEU A 164 2.94 -6.94 -15.21
N ARG A 165 1.97 -7.64 -14.59
CA ARG A 165 0.79 -6.99 -13.99
C ARG A 165 1.19 -5.97 -12.94
N ASN A 166 2.21 -6.25 -12.13
CA ASN A 166 2.74 -5.34 -11.13
C ASN A 166 3.25 -4.02 -11.75
N VAL A 167 4.00 -4.11 -12.85
CA VAL A 167 4.47 -2.92 -13.58
C VAL A 167 3.30 -2.16 -14.22
N LEU A 168 2.36 -2.86 -14.85
CA LEU A 168 1.20 -2.23 -15.46
C LEU A 168 0.31 -1.57 -14.41
N LEU A 169 0.12 -2.21 -13.27
CA LEU A 169 -0.62 -1.63 -12.14
C LEU A 169 0.04 -0.35 -11.64
N ALA A 170 1.38 -0.34 -11.49
CA ALA A 170 2.10 0.87 -11.08
C ALA A 170 1.89 2.02 -12.08
N LEU A 171 1.95 1.78 -13.37
CA LEU A 171 1.76 2.79 -14.40
C LEU A 171 0.31 3.28 -14.48
N MET A 172 -0.66 2.40 -14.27
CA MET A 172 -2.10 2.66 -14.40
C MET A 172 -2.81 2.75 -13.04
N PHE A 173 -2.07 3.05 -11.96
CA PHE A 173 -2.54 2.90 -10.59
C PHE A 173 -3.84 3.65 -10.31
N GLU A 174 -3.95 4.90 -10.72
CA GLU A 174 -5.17 5.71 -10.61
C GLU A 174 -6.41 5.01 -11.18
N TRP A 175 -6.26 4.42 -12.37
CA TRP A 175 -7.36 3.75 -13.08
C TRP A 175 -7.66 2.38 -12.47
N GLY A 176 -6.61 1.68 -12.02
CA GLY A 176 -6.73 0.39 -11.33
C GLY A 176 -7.50 0.51 -10.01
N ILE A 177 -7.14 1.51 -9.18
CA ILE A 177 -7.83 1.78 -7.91
C ILE A 177 -9.27 2.24 -8.15
N ALA A 178 -9.53 3.05 -9.18
CA ALA A 178 -10.88 3.44 -9.54
C ALA A 178 -11.76 2.23 -9.92
N ALA A 179 -11.24 1.30 -10.70
CA ALA A 179 -11.94 0.07 -11.06
C ALA A 179 -12.10 -0.89 -9.86
N HIS A 180 -11.11 -0.93 -8.96
CA HIS A 180 -11.13 -1.73 -7.76
C HIS A 180 -12.22 -1.26 -6.79
N GLY A 181 -12.35 0.04 -6.54
CA GLY A 181 -13.41 0.61 -5.71
C GLY A 181 -14.83 0.32 -6.23
N LEU A 182 -14.99 0.16 -7.57
CA LEU A 182 -16.28 -0.26 -8.14
C LEU A 182 -16.67 -1.69 -7.74
N HIS A 183 -15.69 -2.59 -7.61
CA HIS A 183 -15.96 -3.96 -7.18
C HIS A 183 -16.58 -4.00 -5.78
N SER A 184 -15.97 -3.33 -4.82
CA SER A 184 -16.46 -3.23 -3.44
C SER A 184 -17.86 -2.59 -3.38
N GLU A 185 -18.12 -1.55 -4.18
CA GLU A 185 -19.44 -0.93 -4.27
C GLU A 185 -20.51 -1.86 -4.90
N HIS A 186 -20.12 -2.68 -5.88
CA HIS A 186 -21.02 -3.69 -6.44
C HIS A 186 -21.37 -4.80 -5.45
N GLU A 187 -20.45 -5.19 -4.58
CA GLU A 187 -20.75 -6.12 -3.48
C GLU A 187 -21.72 -5.51 -2.46
N ARG A 188 -21.60 -4.21 -2.20
CA ARG A 188 -22.46 -3.49 -1.27
C ARG A 188 -23.86 -3.24 -1.83
N ALA A 189 -23.97 -2.99 -3.14
CA ALA A 189 -25.22 -2.67 -3.81
C ALA A 189 -26.17 -3.88 -3.81
N THR A 190 -27.41 -3.65 -3.37
CA THR A 190 -28.44 -4.69 -3.23
C THR A 190 -29.30 -4.86 -4.47
N THR A 191 -29.34 -3.84 -5.33
CA THR A 191 -30.16 -3.81 -6.54
C THR A 191 -29.33 -3.53 -7.80
N ASP A 192 -29.79 -3.98 -8.95
CA ASP A 192 -29.16 -3.68 -10.25
C ASP A 192 -29.21 -2.17 -10.56
N ALA A 193 -30.21 -1.46 -10.07
CA ALA A 193 -30.29 -0.01 -10.21
C ALA A 193 -29.16 0.70 -9.44
N GLU A 194 -28.87 0.28 -8.21
CA GLU A 194 -27.74 0.79 -7.43
C GLU A 194 -26.40 0.47 -8.10
N LYS A 195 -26.18 -0.78 -8.57
CA LYS A 195 -24.99 -1.16 -9.32
C LYS A 195 -24.79 -0.31 -10.57
N SER A 196 -25.87 -0.06 -11.30
CA SER A 196 -25.85 0.82 -12.47
C SER A 196 -25.49 2.26 -12.09
N ALA A 197 -26.07 2.78 -11.02
CA ALA A 197 -25.82 4.15 -10.56
C ALA A 197 -24.35 4.38 -10.18
N VAL A 198 -23.74 3.49 -9.39
CA VAL A 198 -22.32 3.58 -9.00
C VAL A 198 -21.40 3.43 -10.20
N THR A 199 -21.74 2.54 -11.15
CA THR A 199 -20.98 2.38 -12.40
C THR A 199 -21.03 3.65 -13.25
N HIS A 200 -22.21 4.25 -13.43
CA HIS A 200 -22.36 5.50 -14.20
C HIS A 200 -21.63 6.67 -13.52
N ALA A 201 -21.63 6.73 -12.18
CA ALA A 201 -20.88 7.74 -11.44
C ALA A 201 -19.36 7.62 -11.72
N LEU A 202 -18.82 6.40 -11.68
CA LEU A 202 -17.42 6.15 -11.99
C LEU A 202 -17.08 6.51 -13.45
N ILE A 203 -17.86 6.00 -14.43
CA ILE A 203 -17.63 6.29 -15.85
C ILE A 203 -17.63 7.81 -16.10
N ARG A 204 -18.58 8.54 -15.52
CA ARG A 204 -18.64 10.00 -15.62
C ARG A 204 -17.40 10.68 -15.03
N LYS A 205 -16.93 10.22 -13.88
CA LYS A 205 -15.73 10.73 -13.23
C LYS A 205 -14.49 10.45 -14.07
N MET A 206 -14.32 9.22 -14.55
CA MET A 206 -13.21 8.82 -15.43
C MET A 206 -13.20 9.64 -16.73
N ALA A 207 -14.37 9.80 -17.36
CA ALA A 207 -14.50 10.60 -18.58
C ALA A 207 -14.15 12.08 -18.34
N ARG A 208 -14.59 12.65 -17.20
CA ARG A 208 -14.23 14.02 -16.80
C ARG A 208 -12.72 14.18 -16.60
N GLN A 209 -12.10 13.22 -15.90
CA GLN A 209 -10.66 13.25 -15.63
C GLN A 209 -9.85 13.12 -16.91
N ALA A 210 -10.18 12.13 -17.75
CA ALA A 210 -9.54 11.95 -19.04
C ALA A 210 -9.76 13.16 -19.97
N GLY A 211 -10.99 13.66 -20.04
CA GLY A 211 -11.35 14.85 -20.84
C GLY A 211 -10.58 16.09 -20.39
N LYS A 212 -10.45 16.32 -19.07
CA LYS A 212 -9.68 17.43 -18.53
C LYS A 212 -8.20 17.32 -18.91
N ASP A 213 -7.55 16.20 -18.60
CA ASP A 213 -6.09 16.07 -18.71
C ASP A 213 -5.61 15.83 -20.14
N TYR A 214 -6.38 15.13 -20.97
CA TYR A 214 -5.91 14.70 -22.30
C TYR A 214 -6.60 15.40 -23.48
N VAL A 215 -7.67 16.16 -23.23
CA VAL A 215 -8.38 16.92 -24.27
C VAL A 215 -8.42 18.41 -23.95
N PHE A 216 -9.07 18.81 -22.87
CA PHE A 216 -9.35 20.20 -22.55
C PHE A 216 -8.08 21.03 -22.30
N LEU A 217 -7.22 20.62 -21.37
CA LEU A 217 -5.98 21.34 -21.05
C LEU A 217 -4.99 21.37 -22.23
N PRO A 218 -4.77 20.29 -23.00
CA PRO A 218 -4.04 20.37 -24.26
C PRO A 218 -4.65 21.37 -25.26
N ALA A 219 -5.97 21.34 -25.47
CA ALA A 219 -6.64 22.23 -26.38
C ALA A 219 -6.46 23.73 -26.02
N LEU A 220 -6.52 24.05 -24.71
CA LEU A 220 -6.24 25.40 -24.21
C LEU A 220 -4.83 25.92 -24.57
N SER A 221 -3.87 24.99 -24.75
CA SER A 221 -2.49 25.32 -25.12
C SER A 221 -2.32 25.61 -26.62
N LEU A 222 -3.41 25.57 -27.41
CA LEU A 222 -3.46 25.88 -28.83
C LEU A 222 -2.36 25.18 -29.65
N ARG A 223 -1.45 25.94 -30.28
CA ARG A 223 -0.34 25.37 -31.06
C ARG A 223 0.62 24.48 -30.28
N ARG A 224 0.53 24.46 -28.94
CA ARG A 224 1.39 23.64 -28.03
C ARG A 224 0.68 22.44 -27.42
N TRP A 225 -0.47 22.07 -27.95
CA TRP A 225 -1.31 21.00 -27.41
C TRP A 225 -0.55 19.67 -27.19
N ARG A 226 0.31 19.28 -28.14
CA ARG A 226 1.13 18.04 -27.99
C ARG A 226 2.06 18.11 -26.79
N ARG A 227 2.63 19.29 -26.54
CA ARG A 227 3.52 19.53 -25.41
C ARG A 227 2.78 19.38 -24.07
N THR A 228 1.60 19.97 -23.97
CA THR A 228 0.75 19.86 -22.77
C THR A 228 0.24 18.43 -22.61
N LEU A 229 -0.18 17.77 -23.69
CA LEU A 229 -0.60 16.38 -23.65
C LEU A 229 0.51 15.46 -23.14
N THR A 230 1.71 15.55 -23.69
CA THR A 230 2.84 14.69 -23.26
C THR A 230 3.27 14.99 -21.82
N ALA A 231 3.20 16.26 -21.38
CA ALA A 231 3.47 16.62 -19.99
C ALA A 231 2.43 16.04 -19.02
N ASN A 232 1.14 16.13 -19.36
CA ASN A 232 0.06 15.54 -18.55
C ASN A 232 0.18 14.01 -18.48
N VAL A 233 0.46 13.34 -19.60
CA VAL A 233 0.71 11.89 -19.62
C VAL A 233 1.89 11.53 -18.72
N ALA A 234 3.03 12.21 -18.88
CA ALA A 234 4.21 11.94 -18.08
C ALA A 234 3.98 12.20 -16.58
N ALA A 235 3.34 13.33 -16.24
CA ALA A 235 3.03 13.68 -14.85
C ALA A 235 2.08 12.66 -14.20
N ASN A 236 1.05 12.21 -14.90
CA ASN A 236 0.13 11.19 -14.39
C ASN A 236 0.82 9.84 -14.20
N LEU A 237 1.66 9.41 -15.15
CA LEU A 237 2.41 8.16 -15.02
C LEU A 237 3.39 8.21 -13.83
N LEU A 238 4.13 9.32 -13.68
CA LEU A 238 5.08 9.48 -12.57
C LEU A 238 4.37 9.51 -11.21
N ARG A 239 3.24 10.24 -11.10
CA ARG A 239 2.41 10.24 -9.91
C ARG A 239 1.85 8.84 -9.60
N ASN A 240 1.37 8.10 -10.61
CA ASN A 240 0.86 6.74 -10.44
C ASN A 240 1.95 5.80 -9.89
N VAL A 241 3.14 5.82 -10.49
CA VAL A 241 4.27 5.01 -10.02
C VAL A 241 4.65 5.39 -8.59
N TRP A 242 4.67 6.69 -8.27
CA TRP A 242 4.97 7.16 -6.91
C TRP A 242 3.94 6.65 -5.90
N ALA A 243 2.65 6.86 -6.16
CA ALA A 243 1.58 6.39 -5.27
C ALA A 243 1.61 4.87 -5.08
N TYR A 244 1.82 4.11 -6.16
CA TYR A 244 1.96 2.67 -6.10
C TYR A 244 3.14 2.23 -5.21
N ILE A 245 4.32 2.84 -5.37
CA ILE A 245 5.51 2.51 -4.55
C ILE A 245 5.24 2.76 -3.08
N VAL A 246 4.66 3.91 -2.73
CA VAL A 246 4.34 4.28 -1.34
C VAL A 246 3.42 3.24 -0.70
N ILE A 247 2.29 2.92 -1.35
CA ILE A 247 1.30 1.99 -0.81
C ILE A 247 1.83 0.56 -0.78
N ALA A 248 2.51 0.11 -1.84
CA ALA A 248 3.08 -1.24 -1.89
C ALA A 248 4.15 -1.46 -0.80
N CYS A 249 4.95 -0.45 -0.46
CA CYS A 249 5.93 -0.52 0.62
C CYS A 249 5.28 -0.56 2.01
N GLY A 250 4.08 -0.03 2.17
CA GLY A 250 3.32 -0.07 3.42
C GLY A 250 2.68 -1.43 3.73
N HIS A 251 2.25 -2.16 2.68
CA HIS A 251 1.41 -3.36 2.85
C HIS A 251 2.03 -4.66 2.39
N PHE A 252 2.97 -4.61 1.44
CA PHE A 252 3.55 -5.82 0.83
C PHE A 252 5.05 -5.95 1.08
N ALA A 253 5.59 -5.13 2.00
CA ALA A 253 6.97 -5.23 2.43
C ALA A 253 7.21 -6.54 3.20
N ASP A 254 8.48 -6.98 3.22
CA ASP A 254 8.90 -8.05 4.11
C ASP A 254 8.63 -7.62 5.56
N GLY A 255 7.92 -8.45 6.31
CA GLY A 255 7.57 -8.17 7.70
C GLY A 255 6.21 -7.51 7.91
N ALA A 256 5.46 -7.19 6.86
CA ALA A 256 4.04 -6.89 6.97
C ALA A 256 3.24 -8.20 6.96
N GLU A 257 2.68 -8.56 8.12
CA GLU A 257 2.00 -9.83 8.33
C GLU A 257 0.66 -9.91 7.57
N LYS A 258 0.22 -11.14 7.32
CA LYS A 258 -1.08 -11.46 6.73
C LYS A 258 -1.88 -12.31 7.71
N PHE A 259 -3.20 -12.18 7.68
CA PHE A 259 -4.09 -12.80 8.65
C PHE A 259 -5.13 -13.66 7.97
N THR A 260 -5.60 -14.69 8.66
CA THR A 260 -6.76 -15.45 8.23
C THR A 260 -8.05 -14.80 8.74
N PRO A 261 -9.23 -15.09 8.15
CA PRO A 261 -10.51 -14.60 8.69
C PRO A 261 -10.76 -14.99 10.15
N ALA A 262 -10.17 -16.10 10.63
CA ALA A 262 -10.28 -16.53 12.02
C ALA A 262 -9.67 -15.52 13.01
N ALA A 263 -8.69 -14.72 12.59
CA ALA A 263 -8.13 -13.66 13.42
C ALA A 263 -9.12 -12.53 13.75
N LEU A 264 -10.28 -12.50 13.08
CA LEU A 264 -11.35 -11.53 13.34
C LEU A 264 -12.41 -12.04 14.33
N GLU A 265 -12.38 -13.35 14.66
CA GLU A 265 -13.38 -13.98 15.52
C GLU A 265 -13.19 -13.51 16.96
N GLY A 266 -14.10 -12.63 17.43
CA GLY A 266 -14.02 -12.08 18.77
C GLY A 266 -12.92 -11.02 18.96
N GLU A 267 -12.34 -10.51 17.87
CA GLU A 267 -11.24 -9.52 17.91
C GLU A 267 -11.62 -8.32 18.80
N THR A 268 -10.84 -8.10 19.84
CA THR A 268 -10.95 -6.95 20.71
C THR A 268 -10.25 -5.73 20.09
N LYS A 269 -10.51 -4.53 20.62
CA LYS A 269 -9.84 -3.31 20.15
C LYS A 269 -8.30 -3.36 20.30
N PRO A 270 -7.73 -3.86 21.41
CA PRO A 270 -6.28 -4.04 21.51
C PRO A 270 -5.71 -5.03 20.47
N GLU A 271 -6.41 -6.12 20.19
CA GLU A 271 -5.99 -7.06 19.14
C GLU A 271 -6.08 -6.44 17.75
N TRP A 272 -7.10 -5.63 17.49
CA TRP A 272 -7.19 -4.84 16.25
C TRP A 272 -5.98 -3.89 16.12
N TYR A 273 -5.60 -3.16 17.18
CA TYR A 273 -4.40 -2.34 17.18
C TYR A 273 -3.14 -3.18 16.88
N LEU A 274 -3.00 -4.31 17.56
CA LEU A 274 -1.87 -5.22 17.34
C LEU A 274 -1.82 -5.70 15.89
N ARG A 275 -2.97 -6.05 15.31
CA ARG A 275 -3.07 -6.48 13.90
C ARG A 275 -2.69 -5.36 12.95
N GLN A 276 -3.05 -4.10 13.20
CA GLN A 276 -2.60 -2.96 12.39
C GLN A 276 -1.07 -2.81 12.46
N MET A 277 -0.48 -2.90 13.64
CA MET A 277 0.97 -2.78 13.85
C MET A 277 1.76 -3.89 13.15
N LEU A 278 1.27 -5.12 13.20
CA LEU A 278 1.90 -6.28 12.58
C LEU A 278 1.67 -6.33 11.06
N GLY A 279 0.50 -5.87 10.60
CA GLY A 279 0.08 -5.95 9.20
C GLY A 279 0.67 -4.87 8.29
N THR A 280 1.31 -3.85 8.85
CA THR A 280 1.81 -2.71 8.09
C THR A 280 3.30 -2.45 8.33
N ALA A 281 3.93 -1.71 7.42
CA ALA A 281 5.34 -1.40 7.50
C ALA A 281 5.60 0.07 7.14
N ASN A 282 6.50 0.69 7.87
CA ASN A 282 6.99 2.02 7.57
C ASN A 282 8.16 1.96 6.58
N PHE A 283 8.51 3.11 5.99
CA PHE A 283 9.74 3.24 5.23
C PHE A 283 10.47 4.55 5.55
N ASP A 284 11.81 4.48 5.53
CA ASP A 284 12.65 5.59 5.91
C ASP A 284 12.87 6.53 4.73
N VAL A 285 12.49 7.80 4.89
CA VAL A 285 12.69 8.88 3.93
C VAL A 285 12.93 10.21 4.63
N GLY A 286 13.51 11.17 3.91
CA GLY A 286 13.63 12.55 4.42
C GLY A 286 12.31 13.31 4.39
N PRO A 287 12.25 14.48 5.07
CA PRO A 287 10.99 15.23 5.29
C PRO A 287 10.23 15.60 4.00
N ILE A 288 10.95 15.93 2.93
CA ILE A 288 10.34 16.27 1.63
C ILE A 288 9.61 15.05 1.04
N MET A 289 10.24 13.88 1.08
CA MET A 289 9.63 12.65 0.56
C MET A 289 8.51 12.16 1.47
N ALA A 290 8.61 12.35 2.77
CA ALA A 290 7.52 12.10 3.72
C ALA A 290 6.29 12.94 3.35
N PHE A 291 6.44 14.24 3.16
CA PHE A 291 5.37 15.12 2.70
C PHE A 291 4.79 14.68 1.35
N LEU A 292 5.63 14.36 0.36
CA LEU A 292 5.18 13.91 -0.96
C LEU A 292 4.50 12.52 -0.93
N SER A 293 4.76 11.73 0.09
CA SER A 293 4.06 10.47 0.32
C SER A 293 2.74 10.62 1.09
N GLY A 294 2.33 11.82 1.45
CA GLY A 294 1.17 12.03 2.33
C GLY A 294 1.44 11.62 3.78
N ASN A 295 2.71 11.66 4.20
CA ASN A 295 3.19 11.10 5.46
C ASN A 295 2.91 9.59 5.62
N LEU A 296 2.59 8.87 4.53
CA LEU A 296 2.39 7.42 4.53
C LEU A 296 3.70 6.62 4.65
N CYS A 297 4.84 7.28 4.80
CA CYS A 297 6.06 6.64 5.30
C CYS A 297 5.89 6.17 6.76
N TYR A 298 4.88 6.68 7.48
CA TYR A 298 4.42 6.27 8.81
C TYR A 298 3.16 5.41 8.68
N GLN A 299 3.24 4.32 7.92
CA GLN A 299 2.08 3.49 7.61
C GLN A 299 1.48 2.79 8.84
N ILE A 300 2.32 2.39 9.80
CA ILE A 300 1.87 1.81 11.07
C ILE A 300 1.00 2.82 11.82
N GLU A 301 1.45 4.04 11.95
CA GLU A 301 0.74 5.13 12.63
C GLU A 301 -0.52 5.54 11.90
N HIS A 302 -0.46 5.54 10.56
CA HIS A 302 -1.61 5.79 9.73
C HIS A 302 -2.70 4.72 9.91
N HIS A 303 -2.33 3.45 9.99
CA HIS A 303 -3.29 2.38 10.23
C HIS A 303 -3.85 2.34 11.64
N LEU A 304 -3.04 2.69 12.63
CA LEU A 304 -3.51 2.84 14.02
C LEU A 304 -4.50 4.00 14.17
N PHE A 305 -4.24 5.12 13.50
CA PHE A 305 -4.95 6.38 13.68
C PHE A 305 -5.18 7.10 12.34
N PRO A 306 -5.98 6.50 11.42
CA PRO A 306 -6.13 7.02 10.06
C PRO A 306 -6.80 8.39 9.99
N ASP A 307 -7.57 8.76 11.00
CA ASP A 307 -8.32 10.01 11.14
C ASP A 307 -7.58 11.11 11.92
N LEU A 308 -6.35 10.84 12.39
CA LEU A 308 -5.51 11.87 12.97
C LEU A 308 -4.70 12.62 11.90
N PRO A 309 -4.41 13.91 12.09
CA PRO A 309 -3.71 14.72 11.11
C PRO A 309 -2.34 14.15 10.70
N SER A 310 -2.10 14.00 9.40
CA SER A 310 -0.89 13.41 8.81
C SER A 310 0.41 14.08 9.26
N ASN A 311 0.40 15.39 9.48
CA ASN A 311 1.54 16.14 9.97
C ASN A 311 1.95 15.77 11.40
N ARG A 312 1.13 14.99 12.12
CA ARG A 312 1.41 14.50 13.47
C ARG A 312 2.02 13.10 13.48
N TYR A 313 2.03 12.37 12.36
CA TYR A 313 2.51 10.98 12.33
C TYR A 313 3.96 10.81 12.76
N ALA A 314 4.85 11.77 12.46
CA ALA A 314 6.23 11.71 12.96
C ALA A 314 6.35 11.76 14.49
N GLU A 315 5.49 12.53 15.17
CA GLU A 315 5.38 12.59 16.62
C GLU A 315 4.77 11.28 17.17
N ILE A 316 3.71 10.80 16.56
CA ILE A 316 3.05 9.54 16.92
C ILE A 316 4.03 8.37 16.79
N ALA A 317 4.82 8.33 15.72
CA ALA A 317 5.80 7.28 15.46
C ALA A 317 6.86 7.13 16.56
N GLN A 318 7.28 8.22 17.17
CA GLN A 318 8.21 8.16 18.31
C GLN A 318 7.60 7.44 19.51
N ARG A 319 6.33 7.67 19.78
CA ARG A 319 5.59 7.05 20.88
C ARG A 319 5.26 5.57 20.57
N VAL A 320 4.78 5.28 19.36
CA VAL A 320 4.48 3.90 18.92
C VAL A 320 5.72 3.01 18.93
N ARG A 321 6.90 3.55 18.57
CA ARG A 321 8.18 2.82 18.73
C ARG A 321 8.47 2.46 20.19
N GLY A 322 8.16 3.36 21.11
CA GLY A 322 8.29 3.10 22.55
C GLY A 322 7.38 1.96 22.99
N VAL A 323 6.11 1.97 22.56
CA VAL A 323 5.16 0.89 22.81
C VAL A 323 5.68 -0.44 22.24
N CYS A 324 6.12 -0.47 20.97
CA CYS A 324 6.70 -1.68 20.38
C CYS A 324 7.88 -2.22 21.20
N ALA A 325 8.76 -1.34 21.69
CA ALA A 325 9.90 -1.75 22.52
C ALA A 325 9.48 -2.31 23.89
N ASN A 326 8.45 -1.74 24.52
CA ASN A 326 7.95 -2.19 25.81
C ASN A 326 7.37 -3.61 25.76
N TYR A 327 6.69 -3.94 24.65
CA TYR A 327 6.01 -5.23 24.44
C TYR A 327 6.78 -6.21 23.55
N ASP A 328 8.06 -5.94 23.23
CA ASP A 328 8.88 -6.74 22.31
C ASP A 328 8.20 -7.00 20.97
N LEU A 329 7.46 -6.01 20.44
CA LEU A 329 6.79 -6.08 19.15
C LEU A 329 7.70 -5.59 18.01
N PRO A 330 7.59 -6.15 16.80
CA PRO A 330 8.33 -5.63 15.66
C PRO A 330 7.80 -4.24 15.27
N TYR A 331 8.73 -3.32 15.02
CA TYR A 331 8.44 -2.06 14.34
C TYR A 331 9.09 -2.10 12.97
N THR A 332 8.32 -2.56 11.97
CA THR A 332 8.86 -2.83 10.64
C THR A 332 9.14 -1.54 9.89
N THR A 333 10.41 -1.25 9.60
CA THR A 333 10.82 -0.10 8.79
C THR A 333 12.09 -0.39 8.01
N GLY A 334 12.44 0.44 7.04
CA GLY A 334 13.68 0.35 6.27
C GLY A 334 13.71 1.36 5.12
N PRO A 335 14.88 1.57 4.47
CA PRO A 335 15.01 2.52 3.37
C PRO A 335 14.02 2.21 2.24
N LEU A 336 13.30 3.23 1.74
CA LEU A 336 12.24 3.10 0.72
C LEU A 336 12.65 2.22 -0.47
N VAL A 337 13.83 2.47 -1.05
CA VAL A 337 14.31 1.72 -2.23
C VAL A 337 14.47 0.23 -1.89
N ARG A 338 15.00 -0.09 -0.71
CA ARG A 338 15.16 -1.48 -0.26
C ARG A 338 13.79 -2.13 -0.04
N GLN A 339 12.87 -1.46 0.63
CA GLN A 339 11.50 -1.96 0.87
C GLN A 339 10.81 -2.27 -0.46
N TYR A 340 10.88 -1.35 -1.43
CA TYR A 340 10.28 -1.58 -2.73
C TYR A 340 10.91 -2.74 -3.51
N LEU A 341 12.23 -2.86 -3.49
CA LEU A 341 12.92 -3.99 -4.13
C LEU A 341 12.56 -5.34 -3.49
N LEU A 342 12.40 -5.38 -2.16
CA LEU A 342 11.96 -6.58 -1.45
C LEU A 342 10.51 -6.91 -1.80
N THR A 343 9.62 -5.93 -1.82
CA THR A 343 8.22 -6.09 -2.27
C THR A 343 8.16 -6.63 -3.70
N PHE A 344 8.89 -6.02 -4.62
CA PHE A 344 8.94 -6.48 -6.02
C PHE A 344 9.47 -7.92 -6.14
N ARG A 345 10.49 -8.25 -5.34
CA ARG A 345 11.04 -9.61 -5.26
C ARG A 345 9.98 -10.60 -4.77
N THR A 346 9.28 -10.30 -3.68
CA THR A 346 8.23 -11.15 -3.12
C THR A 346 7.09 -11.38 -4.10
N VAL A 347 6.58 -10.32 -4.72
CA VAL A 347 5.56 -10.40 -5.78
C VAL A 347 6.04 -11.27 -6.95
N SER A 348 7.32 -11.12 -7.37
CA SER A 348 7.88 -11.91 -8.45
C SER A 348 8.08 -13.39 -8.09
N LYS A 349 8.45 -13.71 -6.84
CA LYS A 349 8.54 -15.09 -6.34
C LYS A 349 7.18 -15.77 -6.33
N LEU A 350 6.17 -15.08 -5.82
CA LEU A 350 4.80 -15.59 -5.70
C LEU A 350 4.11 -15.77 -7.05
N ALA A 351 4.71 -15.30 -8.14
CA ALA A 351 4.31 -15.67 -9.50
C ALA A 351 4.49 -17.16 -9.79
N LEU A 352 5.42 -17.83 -9.11
CA LEU A 352 5.72 -19.24 -9.32
C LEU A 352 4.78 -20.17 -8.56
N PRO A 353 4.52 -21.38 -9.08
CA PRO A 353 3.74 -22.39 -8.37
C PRO A 353 4.32 -22.76 -7.01
N ASP A 354 3.47 -23.09 -6.04
CA ASP A 354 3.81 -23.41 -4.66
C ASP A 354 4.89 -24.49 -4.51
N ARG A 355 4.93 -25.45 -5.44
CA ARG A 355 5.99 -26.48 -5.49
C ARG A 355 7.41 -25.92 -5.57
N PHE A 356 7.58 -24.67 -6.00
CA PHE A 356 8.88 -23.99 -6.01
C PHE A 356 9.16 -23.28 -4.69
N LEU A 357 8.10 -22.92 -3.97
CA LEU A 357 8.17 -22.19 -2.71
C LEU A 357 8.27 -23.12 -1.51
N THR A 358 7.62 -24.30 -1.55
CA THR A 358 7.66 -25.29 -0.46
C THR A 358 9.04 -25.94 -0.26
N ALA A 359 9.89 -25.95 -1.29
CA ALA A 359 11.25 -26.49 -1.18
C ALA A 359 12.26 -25.47 -0.63
N THR A 360 11.82 -24.25 -0.33
CA THR A 360 12.66 -23.15 0.12
C THR A 360 12.09 -22.56 1.37
N SER A 361 12.92 -22.38 2.38
CA SER A 361 12.64 -21.38 3.38
C SER A 361 12.67 -20.03 2.69
N ASP A 362 11.89 -19.09 3.17
CA ASP A 362 11.89 -17.78 2.57
C ASP A 362 13.03 -16.93 3.04
N ASP A 363 13.90 -16.64 2.14
CA ASP A 363 14.81 -15.52 2.23
C ASP A 363 14.12 -14.19 1.85
N ALA A 364 12.85 -14.25 1.53
CA ALA A 364 11.94 -13.13 1.46
C ALA A 364 10.59 -13.57 2.04
N PRO A 365 10.52 -13.72 3.35
CA PRO A 365 9.26 -14.03 3.99
C PRO A 365 8.24 -12.95 3.65
N GLU A 366 7.03 -13.37 3.39
CA GLU A 366 5.89 -12.48 3.33
C GLU A 366 5.56 -11.91 4.72
N THR A 367 6.23 -12.41 5.75
CA THR A 367 5.99 -12.05 7.15
C THR A 367 7.29 -11.90 7.94
N ALA A 368 7.28 -11.16 9.05
CA ALA A 368 8.41 -11.01 9.95
C ALA A 368 8.61 -12.20 10.91
N SER A 369 7.62 -13.10 11.00
CA SER A 369 7.61 -14.22 11.94
C SER A 369 8.83 -15.12 11.84
N GLU A 370 9.27 -15.40 10.62
CA GLU A 370 10.44 -16.26 10.42
C GLU A 370 11.76 -15.66 10.95
N ASN A 371 11.85 -14.33 11.05
CA ASN A 371 13.00 -13.66 11.63
C ASN A 371 12.91 -13.59 13.15
N ARG A 372 11.72 -13.31 13.68
CA ARG A 372 11.47 -13.13 15.11
C ARG A 372 11.53 -14.46 15.87
N PHE A 373 10.93 -15.51 15.31
CA PHE A 373 10.81 -16.81 15.96
C PHE A 373 11.75 -17.86 15.35
N ARG A 374 13.03 -17.49 15.16
CA ARG A 374 14.06 -18.40 14.62
C ARG A 374 14.17 -19.73 15.33
N ASN A 375 13.76 -19.81 16.59
CA ASN A 375 13.82 -21.00 17.42
C ASN A 375 12.55 -21.85 17.37
N VAL A 376 11.48 -21.36 16.74
CA VAL A 376 10.23 -22.11 16.55
C VAL A 376 10.33 -22.95 15.29
N ASP A 377 9.95 -24.21 15.33
CA ASP A 377 9.89 -25.07 14.16
C ASP A 377 8.75 -24.61 13.24
N THR A 378 9.11 -23.95 12.16
CA THR A 378 8.15 -23.58 11.12
C THR A 378 8.31 -24.53 9.93
N PRO A 379 7.22 -24.89 9.22
CA PRO A 379 7.30 -25.80 8.07
C PRO A 379 8.07 -25.22 6.87
N TYR A 380 8.48 -23.96 6.95
CA TYR A 380 9.19 -23.23 5.89
C TYR A 380 10.70 -23.14 6.12
N VAL A 381 11.20 -23.57 7.24
CA VAL A 381 12.65 -23.61 7.53
C VAL A 381 13.16 -25.03 7.30
N SER A 382 13.94 -25.26 6.24
CA SER A 382 14.64 -26.53 6.09
C SER A 382 15.86 -26.57 7.00
N ARG A 383 16.09 -27.68 7.66
CA ARG A 383 17.36 -27.97 8.36
C ARG A 383 18.37 -28.47 7.33
N ASP A 384 19.61 -27.99 7.40
CA ASP A 384 20.70 -28.64 6.69
C ASP A 384 21.09 -29.96 7.38
N GLY A 385 22.04 -30.68 6.78
CA GLY A 385 22.50 -31.95 7.34
C GLY A 385 23.19 -31.87 8.71
N THR A 386 23.45 -30.65 9.21
CA THR A 386 24.02 -30.40 10.55
C THR A 386 22.96 -30.09 11.59
N GLY A 387 21.70 -29.98 11.18
CA GLY A 387 20.58 -29.59 12.03
C GLY A 387 20.36 -28.08 12.13
N ASP A 388 21.22 -27.27 11.49
CA ASP A 388 21.07 -25.83 11.45
C ASP A 388 19.92 -25.39 10.52
N ARG A 389 19.19 -24.38 10.95
CA ARG A 389 18.12 -23.77 10.15
C ARG A 389 18.73 -22.91 9.07
N ARG A 390 18.52 -23.27 7.82
CA ARG A 390 19.05 -22.54 6.69
C ARG A 390 17.94 -22.05 5.78
N ARG A 391 17.93 -20.75 5.52
CA ARG A 391 17.05 -20.16 4.51
C ARG A 391 17.59 -20.47 3.12
N ARG A 392 16.71 -20.93 2.24
CA ARG A 392 17.05 -21.23 0.85
C ARG A 392 16.31 -20.26 -0.07
N GLY A 393 17.05 -19.52 -0.87
CA GLY A 393 16.52 -18.61 -1.86
C GLY A 393 15.96 -19.30 -3.09
N LEU A 394 15.16 -18.57 -3.85
CA LEU A 394 14.58 -19.04 -5.11
C LEU A 394 15.63 -19.61 -6.08
N VAL A 395 16.80 -18.97 -6.19
CA VAL A 395 17.90 -19.44 -7.04
C VAL A 395 18.40 -20.81 -6.57
N THR A 396 18.53 -21.01 -5.26
CA THR A 396 18.91 -22.31 -4.67
C THR A 396 17.84 -23.37 -4.95
N ALA A 397 16.56 -23.05 -4.84
CA ALA A 397 15.47 -23.96 -5.15
C ALA A 397 15.45 -24.40 -6.62
N ILE A 398 15.68 -23.46 -7.53
CA ILE A 398 15.79 -23.77 -8.97
C ILE A 398 16.99 -24.67 -9.24
N ARG A 399 18.12 -24.38 -8.62
CA ARG A 399 19.35 -25.20 -8.72
C ARG A 399 19.14 -26.61 -8.18
N ASP A 400 18.58 -26.76 -7.00
CA ASP A 400 18.28 -28.06 -6.38
C ASP A 400 17.33 -28.89 -7.25
N ARG A 401 16.36 -28.24 -7.88
CA ARG A 401 15.46 -28.93 -8.80
C ARG A 401 16.15 -29.37 -10.10
N GLN A 402 17.05 -28.56 -10.64
CA GLN A 402 17.85 -28.95 -11.81
C GLN A 402 18.72 -30.15 -11.47
N ILE A 403 19.36 -30.18 -10.29
CA ILE A 403 20.17 -31.31 -9.82
C ILE A 403 19.29 -32.56 -9.69
N ARG A 404 18.14 -32.51 -9.03
CA ARG A 404 17.23 -33.65 -8.88
C ARG A 404 16.70 -34.15 -10.23
N ARG A 405 16.49 -33.29 -11.24
CA ARG A 405 16.10 -33.69 -12.59
C ARG A 405 17.22 -34.44 -13.30
N HIS A 406 18.46 -34.02 -13.14
CA HIS A 406 19.61 -34.71 -13.69
C HIS A 406 19.81 -36.08 -13.03
N SER A 407 19.77 -36.17 -11.70
CA SER A 407 19.90 -37.41 -10.97
C SER A 407 18.83 -38.44 -11.35
N ARG A 408 17.56 -38.03 -11.55
CA ARG A 408 16.49 -38.92 -12.02
C ARG A 408 16.69 -39.42 -13.44
N LYS A 409 17.31 -38.64 -14.34
CA LYS A 409 17.64 -39.09 -15.71
C LYS A 409 18.72 -40.14 -15.70
N PHE A 410 19.70 -40.03 -14.80
CA PHE A 410 20.77 -41.05 -14.67
C PHE A 410 20.26 -42.37 -14.06
N VAL A 411 19.34 -42.32 -13.11
CA VAL A 411 18.71 -43.52 -12.52
C VAL A 411 17.87 -44.28 -13.56
N HIS A 412 17.12 -43.57 -14.42
CA HIS A 412 16.35 -44.23 -15.48
C HIS A 412 17.20 -44.73 -16.66
N ALA A 413 18.34 -44.12 -16.91
CA ALA A 413 19.27 -44.62 -17.93
C ALA A 413 20.04 -45.90 -17.48
N GLY A 414 20.24 -46.06 -16.17
CA GLY A 414 20.89 -47.25 -15.60
C GLY A 414 19.98 -48.48 -15.45
N THR A 415 18.65 -48.30 -15.48
CA THR A 415 17.67 -49.42 -15.38
C THR A 415 17.23 -49.98 -16.76
N SER A 416 17.68 -49.39 -17.86
CA SER A 416 17.38 -49.87 -19.21
C SER A 416 18.52 -50.67 -19.84
N ALA A 417 19.54 -51.05 -19.07
CA ALA A 417 20.72 -51.77 -19.51
C ALA A 417 20.90 -53.15 -18.84
N HIS A 418 19.78 -53.79 -18.48
CA HIS A 418 19.77 -55.21 -18.10
C HIS A 418 18.67 -55.94 -18.84
#